data_19a8222ea7df0af19050305b5e95a7db
#
_entry.id   19a8222ea7df0af19050305b5e95a7db
#
_cell.length_a   1.000
_cell.length_b   1.000
_cell.length_c   1.000
_cell.angle_alpha   90.00
_cell.angle_beta   90.00
_cell.angle_gamma   90.00
#
_symmetry.space_group_name_H-M   'P 1'
#
loop_
_entity.id
_entity.type
_entity.pdbx_description
1 polymer ?
#
loop_
_entity_poly.entity_id
_entity_poly.type
_entity_poly.pdbx_seq_one_letter_code
_entity_poly.pdbx_strand_id
1 'polypeptide(L)'
;KVQRSFKYEGNGPGEYVYISYLYVDPGYAFMDIYDSGNRKRIRYDWEGNLLEERELVDIVAPVFATEHYMVSCGMPETEYQYFIADLAMNVYRKDIRMGEGYDEIKRSAVQILTSTCQNKDMFIFSRPMSDTVYRITDKALEPLFILKKGKYDIKYEELGRFMTREMKTMKCLMWTRISSLPEYYLIDYKQGEHQHSEIWSKKEQTIVARVREKNGLPFRLSSGKEITLPTERLCIKGKTVIVPVPAEELEGDINGVTADDNPVLLVLELR
;
A
#
# COMPACT_ATOMS: atom_id res chain seq x y z
N LYS A 1 -5.35 -22.92 13.10
CA LYS A 1 -4.27 -23.65 13.78
C LYS A 1 -2.95 -23.28 13.13
N VAL A 2 -2.00 -22.71 13.90
CA VAL A 2 -0.64 -22.45 13.41
C VAL A 2 0.01 -23.79 13.10
N GLN A 3 0.49 -23.98 11.87
CA GLN A 3 1.15 -25.19 11.45
C GLN A 3 2.64 -25.16 11.74
N ARG A 4 3.27 -24.00 11.53
CA ARG A 4 4.70 -23.75 11.79
C ARG A 4 4.92 -22.32 12.26
N SER A 5 6.00 -22.11 13.00
CA SER A 5 6.45 -20.79 13.42
C SER A 5 7.96 -20.73 13.24
N PHE A 6 8.41 -19.66 12.58
CA PHE A 6 9.82 -19.36 12.40
C PHE A 6 10.16 -18.09 13.19
N LYS A 7 11.20 -18.14 13.99
CA LYS A 7 11.68 -16.97 14.73
C LYS A 7 13.20 -16.88 14.61
N TYR A 8 13.62 -16.15 13.60
CA TYR A 8 15.05 -15.90 13.32
C TYR A 8 15.37 -14.42 13.51
N GLU A 9 15.13 -13.90 14.73
CA GLU A 9 15.32 -12.50 15.07
C GLU A 9 16.78 -12.25 15.45
N GLY A 10 17.46 -11.36 14.70
CA GLY A 10 18.86 -11.02 14.92
C GLY A 10 19.54 -10.39 13.71
N ASN A 11 20.87 -10.29 13.77
CA ASN A 11 21.69 -9.66 12.73
C ASN A 11 22.58 -10.65 11.96
N GLY A 12 22.52 -11.93 12.31
CA GLY A 12 23.31 -12.98 11.67
C GLY A 12 22.80 -13.39 10.29
N PRO A 13 23.49 -14.31 9.62
CA PRO A 13 23.01 -14.92 8.39
C PRO A 13 21.67 -15.60 8.60
N GLY A 14 20.71 -15.32 7.72
CA GLY A 14 19.36 -15.84 7.83
C GLY A 14 18.54 -15.26 8.99
N GLU A 15 19.01 -14.25 9.73
CA GLU A 15 18.27 -13.57 10.78
C GLU A 15 17.74 -12.23 10.29
N TYR A 16 16.63 -11.73 10.87
CA TYR A 16 16.02 -10.44 10.53
C TYR A 16 15.79 -9.59 11.78
N VAL A 17 15.81 -8.27 11.60
CA VAL A 17 15.51 -7.29 12.66
C VAL A 17 14.11 -6.68 12.46
N TYR A 18 13.81 -6.27 11.24
CA TYR A 18 12.53 -5.61 10.94
C TYR A 18 11.99 -6.02 9.59
N ILE A 19 10.94 -6.83 9.61
CA ILE A 19 10.24 -7.26 8.38
C ILE A 19 9.41 -6.11 7.84
N SER A 20 9.82 -5.55 6.72
CA SER A 20 9.08 -4.50 6.00
C SER A 20 8.15 -5.06 4.93
N TYR A 21 8.49 -6.22 4.37
CA TYR A 21 7.68 -6.88 3.36
C TYR A 21 7.89 -8.40 3.41
N LEU A 22 6.82 -9.13 3.13
CA LEU A 22 6.83 -10.59 2.99
C LEU A 22 6.25 -10.95 1.61
N TYR A 23 7.02 -11.67 0.82
CA TYR A 23 6.54 -12.26 -0.42
C TYR A 23 6.46 -13.78 -0.26
N VAL A 24 5.35 -14.34 -0.70
CA VAL A 24 5.15 -15.79 -0.75
C VAL A 24 5.03 -16.20 -2.20
N ASP A 25 5.89 -17.10 -2.64
CA ASP A 25 5.80 -17.67 -3.98
C ASP A 25 4.44 -18.35 -4.21
N PRO A 26 3.71 -18.03 -5.30
CA PRO A 26 2.41 -18.62 -5.59
C PRO A 26 2.42 -20.15 -5.68
N GLY A 27 3.56 -20.74 -6.11
CA GLY A 27 3.79 -22.19 -6.13
C GLY A 27 4.17 -22.78 -4.79
N TYR A 28 4.29 -21.95 -3.75
CA TYR A 28 4.74 -22.34 -2.41
C TYR A 28 6.13 -22.99 -2.37
N ALA A 29 7.01 -22.62 -3.30
CA ALA A 29 8.38 -23.13 -3.30
C ALA A 29 9.26 -22.42 -2.27
N PHE A 30 9.01 -21.13 -2.01
CA PHE A 30 9.78 -20.31 -1.07
C PHE A 30 8.97 -19.14 -0.52
N MET A 31 9.52 -18.50 0.49
CA MET A 31 9.10 -17.17 0.96
C MET A 31 10.32 -16.24 1.08
N ASP A 32 10.12 -14.98 0.71
CA ASP A 32 11.11 -13.93 0.87
C ASP A 32 10.71 -12.99 1.99
N ILE A 33 11.61 -12.77 2.93
CA ILE A 33 11.52 -11.74 3.95
C ILE A 33 12.41 -10.57 3.53
N TYR A 34 11.84 -9.38 3.49
CA TYR A 34 12.57 -8.14 3.26
C TYR A 34 12.77 -7.43 4.59
N ASP A 35 14.01 -7.45 5.05
CA ASP A 35 14.45 -6.83 6.31
C ASP A 35 15.00 -5.44 6.03
N SER A 36 14.21 -4.41 6.34
CA SER A 36 14.66 -3.02 6.20
C SER A 36 15.62 -2.60 7.31
N GLY A 37 15.66 -3.31 8.44
CA GLY A 37 16.62 -3.04 9.51
C GLY A 37 18.06 -3.35 9.09
N ASN A 38 18.26 -4.50 8.46
CA ASN A 38 19.56 -4.94 7.95
C ASN A 38 19.75 -4.72 6.44
N ARG A 39 18.77 -4.10 5.76
CA ARG A 39 18.78 -3.82 4.32
C ARG A 39 19.07 -5.06 3.49
N LYS A 40 18.34 -6.16 3.75
CA LYS A 40 18.56 -7.42 3.05
C LYS A 40 17.25 -8.16 2.72
N ARG A 41 17.29 -8.98 1.67
CA ARG A 41 16.31 -10.01 1.38
C ARG A 41 16.83 -11.35 1.89
N ILE A 42 15.96 -12.09 2.56
CA ILE A 42 16.26 -13.44 3.05
C ILE A 42 15.22 -14.38 2.46
N ARG A 43 15.66 -15.42 1.79
CA ARG A 43 14.80 -16.45 1.20
C ARG A 43 14.85 -17.72 1.99
N TYR A 44 13.69 -18.24 2.36
CA TYR A 44 13.55 -19.53 3.04
C TYR A 44 12.68 -20.48 2.21
N ASP A 45 12.91 -21.78 2.38
CA ASP A 45 11.92 -22.78 2.02
C ASP A 45 10.80 -22.85 3.07
N TRP A 46 9.79 -23.71 2.82
CA TRP A 46 8.69 -23.90 3.77
C TRP A 46 9.08 -24.69 5.02
N GLU A 47 10.21 -25.32 5.03
CA GLU A 47 10.81 -25.98 6.18
C GLU A 47 11.53 -24.98 7.09
N GLY A 48 11.80 -23.75 6.61
CA GLY A 48 12.51 -22.70 7.32
C GLY A 48 14.02 -22.75 7.08
N ASN A 49 14.49 -23.52 6.12
CA ASN A 49 15.90 -23.52 5.76
C ASN A 49 16.24 -22.27 4.95
N LEU A 50 17.36 -21.65 5.27
CA LEU A 50 17.88 -20.53 4.48
C LEU A 50 18.30 -20.99 3.09
N LEU A 51 17.68 -20.44 2.06
CA LEU A 51 18.03 -20.70 0.67
C LEU A 51 18.99 -19.67 0.10
N GLU A 52 18.74 -18.39 0.41
CA GLU A 52 19.53 -17.27 -0.12
C GLU A 52 19.42 -16.05 0.80
N GLU A 53 20.50 -15.29 0.90
CA GLU A 53 20.51 -13.96 1.50
C GLU A 53 21.16 -12.97 0.53
N ARG A 54 20.57 -11.80 0.37
CA ARG A 54 21.06 -10.77 -0.56
C ARG A 54 20.87 -9.38 0.01
N GLU A 55 21.90 -8.55 -0.08
CA GLU A 55 21.84 -7.16 0.30
C GLU A 55 20.93 -6.36 -0.64
N LEU A 56 20.17 -5.41 -0.08
CA LEU A 56 19.35 -4.44 -0.82
C LEU A 56 20.19 -3.20 -1.09
N VAL A 57 20.49 -2.96 -2.37
CA VAL A 57 21.23 -1.78 -2.83
C VAL A 57 20.27 -0.85 -3.57
N ASP A 58 20.30 0.44 -3.27
CA ASP A 58 19.46 1.49 -3.89
C ASP A 58 17.94 1.38 -3.65
N ILE A 59 17.45 0.30 -3.07
CA ILE A 59 16.02 0.06 -2.83
C ILE A 59 15.75 -0.20 -1.35
N VAL A 60 14.56 0.19 -0.90
CA VAL A 60 14.13 -0.06 0.49
C VAL A 60 13.60 -1.48 0.63
N ALA A 61 12.46 -1.74 0.00
CA ALA A 61 11.80 -3.03 -0.05
C ALA A 61 10.78 -3.00 -1.18
N PRO A 62 10.30 -4.14 -1.67
CA PRO A 62 9.18 -4.16 -2.55
C PRO A 62 7.96 -3.51 -1.90
N VAL A 63 7.25 -2.74 -2.69
CA VAL A 63 5.91 -2.22 -2.35
C VAL A 63 4.83 -2.98 -3.11
N PHE A 64 5.24 -3.78 -4.09
CA PHE A 64 4.36 -4.60 -4.89
C PHE A 64 5.16 -5.74 -5.55
N ALA A 65 4.58 -6.93 -5.63
CA ALA A 65 5.15 -8.05 -6.36
C ALA A 65 4.06 -8.86 -7.06
N THR A 66 4.41 -9.37 -8.23
CA THR A 66 3.62 -10.34 -9.01
C THR A 66 4.40 -11.64 -9.16
N GLU A 67 3.89 -12.58 -9.95
CA GLU A 67 4.61 -13.80 -10.34
C GLU A 67 5.82 -13.52 -11.27
N HIS A 68 5.97 -12.31 -11.79
CA HIS A 68 6.96 -11.99 -12.82
C HIS A 68 7.88 -10.84 -12.48
N TYR A 69 7.44 -9.86 -11.71
CA TYR A 69 8.22 -8.68 -11.38
C TYR A 69 7.85 -8.08 -10.03
N MET A 70 8.74 -7.25 -9.53
CA MET A 70 8.56 -6.46 -8.33
C MET A 70 8.70 -4.97 -8.62
N VAL A 71 7.98 -4.16 -7.85
CA VAL A 71 8.17 -2.70 -7.76
C VAL A 71 8.69 -2.39 -6.37
N SER A 72 9.81 -1.71 -6.28
CA SER A 72 10.42 -1.26 -5.03
C SER A 72 10.52 0.26 -5.01
N CYS A 73 10.39 0.87 -3.84
CA CYS A 73 10.73 2.27 -3.65
C CYS A 73 12.25 2.44 -3.63
N GLY A 74 12.73 3.51 -4.26
CA GLY A 74 14.11 3.95 -4.11
C GLY A 74 14.38 4.47 -2.70
N MET A 75 15.62 4.39 -2.25
CA MET A 75 16.05 5.07 -1.04
C MET A 75 16.00 6.59 -1.21
N PRO A 76 15.89 7.38 -0.13
CA PRO A 76 15.83 8.84 -0.22
C PRO A 76 17.02 9.49 -0.94
N GLU A 77 18.18 8.85 -0.90
CA GLU A 77 19.39 9.28 -1.59
C GLU A 77 19.40 9.00 -3.09
N THR A 78 18.51 8.12 -3.59
CA THR A 78 18.48 7.77 -5.01
C THR A 78 17.75 8.81 -5.86
N GLU A 79 18.11 8.89 -7.15
CA GLU A 79 17.46 9.80 -8.09
C GLU A 79 16.07 9.32 -8.56
N TYR A 80 15.74 8.05 -8.37
CA TYR A 80 14.51 7.45 -8.86
C TYR A 80 13.60 7.03 -7.72
N GLN A 81 12.31 7.25 -7.91
CA GLN A 81 11.30 6.88 -6.92
C GLN A 81 10.97 5.39 -6.93
N TYR A 82 10.97 4.77 -8.12
CA TYR A 82 10.64 3.35 -8.27
C TYR A 82 11.69 2.59 -9.06
N PHE A 83 11.91 1.37 -8.64
CA PHE A 83 12.78 0.39 -9.26
C PHE A 83 11.96 -0.84 -9.59
N ILE A 84 12.02 -1.28 -10.84
CA ILE A 84 11.33 -2.46 -11.33
C ILE A 84 12.38 -3.56 -11.54
N ALA A 85 12.17 -4.69 -10.88
CA ALA A 85 13.09 -5.80 -10.84
C ALA A 85 12.38 -7.12 -11.15
N ASP A 86 13.12 -8.12 -11.56
CA ASP A 86 12.66 -9.51 -11.56
C ASP A 86 12.59 -10.08 -10.14
N LEU A 87 12.10 -11.31 -9.99
CA LEU A 87 12.00 -11.99 -8.69
C LEU A 87 13.36 -12.38 -8.10
N ALA A 88 14.43 -12.32 -8.89
CA ALA A 88 15.80 -12.43 -8.41
C ALA A 88 16.40 -11.08 -8.01
N MET A 89 15.60 -9.99 -8.04
CA MET A 89 15.99 -8.61 -7.71
C MET A 89 16.99 -7.98 -8.68
N ASN A 90 17.04 -8.44 -9.92
CA ASN A 90 17.80 -7.73 -10.94
C ASN A 90 16.96 -6.56 -11.45
N VAL A 91 17.39 -5.34 -11.13
CA VAL A 91 16.72 -4.13 -11.58
C VAL A 91 16.93 -3.96 -13.08
N TYR A 92 15.84 -3.87 -13.83
CA TYR A 92 15.90 -3.68 -15.29
C TYR A 92 15.25 -2.36 -15.75
N ARG A 93 14.51 -1.68 -14.85
CA ARG A 93 13.91 -0.37 -15.16
C ARG A 93 13.85 0.50 -13.93
N LYS A 94 14.01 1.81 -14.10
CA LYS A 94 13.89 2.85 -13.08
C LYS A 94 12.87 3.88 -13.55
N ASP A 95 11.86 4.14 -12.74
CA ASP A 95 10.78 5.06 -13.09
C ASP A 95 10.75 6.26 -12.14
N ILE A 96 10.28 7.38 -12.68
CA ILE A 96 10.09 8.66 -11.98
C ILE A 96 11.40 9.19 -11.41
N ARG A 97 12.17 9.82 -12.28
CA ARG A 97 13.35 10.58 -11.86
C ARG A 97 12.90 11.79 -11.03
N MET A 98 13.45 11.92 -9.83
CA MET A 98 13.33 13.10 -9.01
C MET A 98 14.42 14.09 -9.43
N GLY A 99 14.00 15.28 -9.86
CA GLY A 99 14.91 16.26 -10.45
C GLY A 99 15.91 16.86 -9.46
N GLU A 100 16.77 17.73 -9.97
CA GLU A 100 17.66 18.55 -9.18
C GLU A 100 16.87 19.38 -8.17
N GLY A 101 17.38 19.53 -6.94
CA GLY A 101 16.72 20.25 -5.85
C GLY A 101 15.88 19.41 -4.91
N TYR A 102 15.61 18.14 -5.22
CA TYR A 102 15.05 17.21 -4.23
C TYR A 102 16.16 16.71 -3.31
N ASP A 103 16.25 17.33 -2.13
CA ASP A 103 17.06 16.81 -1.03
C ASP A 103 16.41 15.54 -0.43
N GLU A 104 17.11 14.87 0.47
CA GLU A 104 16.65 13.64 1.12
C GLU A 104 15.31 13.81 1.83
N ILE A 105 15.11 14.96 2.50
CA ILE A 105 13.85 15.27 3.22
C ILE A 105 12.68 15.36 2.24
N LYS A 106 12.85 16.05 1.12
CA LYS A 106 11.80 16.20 0.11
C LYS A 106 11.52 14.88 -0.62
N ARG A 107 12.54 14.06 -0.88
CA ARG A 107 12.37 12.72 -1.45
C ARG A 107 11.58 11.82 -0.51
N SER A 108 11.92 11.83 0.77
CA SER A 108 11.17 11.10 1.81
C SER A 108 9.73 11.59 1.90
N ALA A 109 9.50 12.90 1.85
CA ALA A 109 8.15 13.48 1.85
C ALA A 109 7.33 13.01 0.63
N VAL A 110 7.92 13.00 -0.57
CA VAL A 110 7.25 12.50 -1.78
C VAL A 110 6.88 11.02 -1.62
N GLN A 111 7.76 10.19 -1.10
CA GLN A 111 7.48 8.78 -0.89
C GLN A 111 6.32 8.56 0.09
N ILE A 112 6.34 9.24 1.23
CA ILE A 112 5.29 9.14 2.26
C ILE A 112 3.94 9.65 1.74
N LEU A 113 3.95 10.74 0.96
CA LEU A 113 2.75 11.36 0.40
C LEU A 113 2.21 10.67 -0.84
N THR A 114 2.97 9.74 -1.40
CA THR A 114 2.53 8.98 -2.57
C THR A 114 1.49 7.95 -2.16
N SER A 115 0.30 8.12 -2.68
CA SER A 115 -0.77 7.13 -2.52
C SER A 115 -0.56 5.96 -3.46
N THR A 116 -0.63 4.75 -2.92
CA THR A 116 -0.42 3.53 -3.70
C THR A 116 -1.58 2.57 -3.57
N CYS A 117 -1.83 1.80 -4.62
CA CYS A 117 -2.76 0.68 -4.62
C CYS A 117 -2.13 -0.50 -5.35
N GLN A 118 -2.35 -1.66 -4.78
CA GLN A 118 -1.96 -2.93 -5.38
C GLN A 118 -3.20 -3.62 -5.94
N ASN A 119 -3.16 -4.02 -7.19
CA ASN A 119 -4.11 -4.95 -7.78
C ASN A 119 -3.30 -6.12 -8.36
N LYS A 120 -3.94 -7.24 -8.62
CA LYS A 120 -3.29 -8.51 -8.96
C LYS A 120 -2.09 -8.39 -9.93
N ASP A 121 -2.22 -7.54 -10.95
CA ASP A 121 -1.24 -7.44 -12.04
C ASP A 121 -0.69 -6.03 -12.25
N MET A 122 -1.02 -5.06 -11.38
CA MET A 122 -0.58 -3.69 -11.53
C MET A 122 -0.39 -2.95 -10.21
N PHE A 123 0.58 -2.06 -10.19
CA PHE A 123 0.81 -1.11 -9.13
C PHE A 123 0.35 0.28 -9.59
N ILE A 124 -0.62 0.85 -8.86
CA ILE A 124 -1.18 2.18 -9.14
C ILE A 124 -0.68 3.15 -8.10
N PHE A 125 -0.31 4.35 -8.50
CA PHE A 125 0.10 5.39 -7.56
C PHE A 125 -0.26 6.80 -8.04
N SER A 126 -0.42 7.70 -7.07
CA SER A 126 -0.56 9.13 -7.26
C SER A 126 0.46 9.88 -6.41
N ARG A 127 1.17 10.82 -7.00
CA ARG A 127 2.20 11.63 -6.34
C ARG A 127 1.65 12.96 -5.85
N PRO A 128 2.25 13.56 -4.81
CA PRO A 128 2.08 14.99 -4.57
C PRO A 128 2.59 15.78 -5.79
N MET A 129 2.07 16.97 -5.98
CA MET A 129 2.39 17.87 -7.11
C MET A 129 2.13 17.27 -8.50
N SER A 130 1.32 16.23 -8.60
CA SER A 130 0.90 15.65 -9.87
C SER A 130 -0.56 15.26 -9.79
N ASP A 131 -1.35 15.76 -10.72
CA ASP A 131 -2.75 15.34 -10.86
C ASP A 131 -2.87 13.96 -11.55
N THR A 132 -1.81 13.47 -12.17
CA THR A 132 -1.84 12.20 -12.89
C THR A 132 -1.68 11.01 -11.94
N VAL A 133 -2.60 10.08 -12.06
CA VAL A 133 -2.49 8.74 -11.46
C VAL A 133 -1.85 7.84 -12.50
N TYR A 134 -0.82 7.10 -12.06
CA TYR A 134 -0.04 6.22 -12.92
C TYR A 134 -0.26 4.77 -12.54
N ARG A 135 -0.05 3.88 -13.51
CA ARG A 135 0.20 2.47 -13.25
C ARG A 135 1.59 2.07 -13.69
N ILE A 136 2.20 1.17 -12.94
CA ILE A 136 3.44 0.48 -13.30
C ILE A 136 3.08 -0.96 -13.66
N THR A 137 3.56 -1.39 -14.81
CA THR A 137 3.56 -2.79 -15.25
C THR A 137 5.01 -3.24 -15.43
N ASP A 138 5.22 -4.50 -15.76
CA ASP A 138 6.55 -5.03 -16.15
C ASP A 138 7.18 -4.26 -17.32
N LYS A 139 6.34 -3.74 -18.24
CA LYS A 139 6.76 -3.12 -19.51
C LYS A 139 6.82 -1.60 -19.47
N ALA A 140 5.92 -0.95 -18.74
CA ALA A 140 5.73 0.49 -18.88
C ALA A 140 5.24 1.18 -17.61
N LEU A 141 5.54 2.48 -17.54
CA LEU A 141 4.86 3.46 -16.71
C LEU A 141 3.82 4.16 -17.58
N GLU A 142 2.55 4.05 -17.22
CA GLU A 142 1.45 4.56 -18.02
C GLU A 142 0.56 5.50 -17.20
N PRO A 143 0.15 6.66 -17.76
CA PRO A 143 -0.91 7.47 -17.16
C PRO A 143 -2.23 6.72 -17.22
N LEU A 144 -2.94 6.68 -16.10
CA LEU A 144 -4.21 5.96 -15.98
C LEU A 144 -5.41 6.91 -16.04
N PHE A 145 -5.38 7.97 -15.25
CA PHE A 145 -6.38 9.04 -15.24
C PHE A 145 -5.84 10.27 -14.50
N ILE A 146 -6.63 11.37 -14.50
CA ILE A 146 -6.26 12.64 -13.88
C ILE A 146 -7.21 12.93 -12.72
N LEU A 147 -6.65 13.16 -11.54
CA LEU A 147 -7.34 13.64 -10.35
C LEU A 147 -6.92 15.09 -10.08
N LYS A 148 -7.75 16.03 -10.51
CA LYS A 148 -7.44 17.47 -10.36
C LYS A 148 -7.54 17.91 -8.91
N LYS A 149 -6.42 18.17 -8.27
CA LYS A 149 -6.33 18.74 -6.91
C LYS A 149 -6.46 20.27 -6.90
N GLY A 150 -6.14 20.90 -8.03
CA GLY A 150 -6.25 22.35 -8.21
C GLY A 150 -5.41 23.12 -7.18
N LYS A 151 -6.03 24.14 -6.55
CA LYS A 151 -5.36 24.98 -5.53
C LYS A 151 -5.02 24.26 -4.22
N TYR A 152 -5.47 23.02 -4.06
CA TYR A 152 -5.21 22.22 -2.87
C TYR A 152 -4.03 21.26 -3.05
N ASP A 153 -3.35 21.29 -4.20
CA ASP A 153 -2.13 20.50 -4.36
C ASP A 153 -1.02 21.06 -3.46
N ILE A 154 -0.18 20.17 -2.96
CA ILE A 154 0.97 20.56 -2.14
C ILE A 154 2.00 21.25 -3.04
N LYS A 155 2.57 22.35 -2.54
CA LYS A 155 3.63 23.05 -3.26
C LYS A 155 4.99 22.45 -2.92
N TYR A 156 5.92 22.58 -3.84
CA TYR A 156 7.28 22.08 -3.69
C TYR A 156 7.96 22.57 -2.41
N GLU A 157 7.78 23.86 -2.09
CA GLU A 157 8.35 24.50 -0.91
C GLU A 157 7.77 23.96 0.41
N GLU A 158 6.57 23.39 0.34
CA GLU A 158 5.86 22.84 1.50
C GLU A 158 6.23 21.39 1.81
N LEU A 159 6.90 20.68 0.86
CA LEU A 159 7.26 19.27 1.04
C LEU A 159 8.10 19.02 2.30
N GLY A 160 9.07 19.90 2.58
CA GLY A 160 9.89 19.77 3.79
C GLY A 160 9.11 19.97 5.09
N ARG A 161 8.10 20.83 5.09
CA ARG A 161 7.22 21.07 6.25
C ARG A 161 6.33 19.89 6.57
N PHE A 162 6.06 19.05 5.58
CA PHE A 162 5.28 17.84 5.76
C PHE A 162 5.91 16.85 6.73
N MET A 163 7.24 16.81 6.79
CA MET A 163 7.99 15.97 7.74
C MET A 163 7.99 16.51 9.17
N THR A 164 7.46 17.72 9.38
CA THR A 164 7.30 18.34 10.68
C THR A 164 5.87 18.19 11.19
N ARG A 165 5.62 18.44 12.49
CA ARG A 165 4.29 18.34 13.11
C ARG A 165 3.25 19.34 12.58
N GLU A 166 3.61 20.19 11.63
CA GLU A 166 2.73 21.22 11.04
C GLU A 166 1.70 20.70 10.02
N MET A 167 1.74 19.39 9.72
CA MET A 167 0.80 18.75 8.78
C MET A 167 -0.68 19.07 9.00
N LYS A 168 -1.10 19.17 10.26
CA LYS A 168 -2.51 19.42 10.62
C LYS A 168 -3.02 20.78 10.16
N THR A 169 -2.12 21.75 9.93
CA THR A 169 -2.47 23.11 9.50
C THR A 169 -2.47 23.28 7.98
N MET A 170 -1.97 22.30 7.25
CA MET A 170 -1.88 22.36 5.79
C MET A 170 -3.26 22.09 5.17
N LYS A 171 -3.76 23.04 4.39
CA LYS A 171 -5.04 22.91 3.65
C LYS A 171 -4.90 22.13 2.34
N CYS A 172 -3.77 21.45 2.12
CA CYS A 172 -3.55 20.68 0.92
C CYS A 172 -4.38 19.38 0.94
N LEU A 173 -4.67 18.90 -0.26
CA LEU A 173 -5.36 17.65 -0.48
C LEU A 173 -4.32 16.54 -0.63
N MET A 174 -4.40 15.54 0.24
CA MET A 174 -3.53 14.38 0.24
C MET A 174 -4.34 13.15 -0.14
N TRP A 175 -3.98 12.53 -1.24
CA TRP A 175 -4.46 11.20 -1.54
C TRP A 175 -3.85 10.23 -0.54
N THR A 176 -4.68 9.53 0.21
CA THR A 176 -4.19 8.52 1.15
C THR A 176 -4.21 7.13 0.53
N ARG A 177 -5.14 6.90 -0.41
CA ARG A 177 -5.26 5.63 -1.09
C ARG A 177 -6.08 5.75 -2.37
N ILE A 178 -5.69 4.98 -3.39
CA ILE A 178 -6.50 4.74 -4.59
C ILE A 178 -6.61 3.23 -4.74
N SER A 179 -7.80 2.67 -4.58
CA SER A 179 -8.04 1.23 -4.74
C SER A 179 -8.82 0.97 -6.02
N SER A 180 -8.36 0.00 -6.81
CA SER A 180 -9.01 -0.39 -8.07
C SER A 180 -9.88 -1.61 -7.87
N LEU A 181 -11.18 -1.44 -7.94
CA LEU A 181 -12.19 -2.48 -8.03
C LEU A 181 -12.49 -2.78 -9.51
N PRO A 182 -13.18 -3.86 -9.86
CA PRO A 182 -13.49 -4.16 -11.28
C PRO A 182 -14.12 -2.98 -12.02
N GLU A 183 -15.21 -2.42 -11.50
CA GLU A 183 -16.01 -1.37 -12.15
C GLU A 183 -15.77 0.02 -11.56
N TYR A 184 -15.04 0.13 -10.43
CA TYR A 184 -14.89 1.37 -9.67
C TYR A 184 -13.45 1.62 -9.26
N TYR A 185 -13.16 2.90 -8.94
CA TYR A 185 -12.06 3.28 -8.07
C TYR A 185 -12.64 3.74 -6.74
N LEU A 186 -12.06 3.26 -5.64
CA LEU A 186 -12.24 3.84 -4.32
C LEU A 186 -11.07 4.78 -4.07
N ILE A 187 -11.36 6.04 -3.82
CA ILE A 187 -10.36 7.10 -3.66
C ILE A 187 -10.54 7.70 -2.27
N ASP A 188 -9.56 7.49 -1.42
CA ASP A 188 -9.49 8.09 -0.09
C ASP A 188 -8.54 9.27 -0.11
N TYR A 189 -8.95 10.38 0.54
CA TYR A 189 -8.11 11.54 0.68
C TYR A 189 -8.37 12.30 1.98
N LYS A 190 -7.38 13.07 2.42
CA LYS A 190 -7.48 13.99 3.53
C LYS A 190 -7.40 15.43 3.05
N GLN A 191 -8.20 16.29 3.66
CA GLN A 191 -8.11 17.73 3.51
C GLN A 191 -8.11 18.38 4.90
N GLY A 192 -6.96 18.80 5.36
CA GLY A 192 -6.78 19.18 6.76
C GLY A 192 -7.01 17.99 7.69
N GLU A 193 -7.94 18.13 8.64
CA GLU A 193 -8.30 17.05 9.59
C GLU A 193 -9.42 16.13 9.07
N HIS A 194 -10.03 16.46 7.94
CA HIS A 194 -11.15 15.71 7.38
C HIS A 194 -10.68 14.62 6.43
N GLN A 195 -11.20 13.43 6.64
CA GLN A 195 -11.03 12.30 5.72
C GLN A 195 -12.28 12.15 4.86
N HIS A 196 -12.07 11.85 3.60
CA HIS A 196 -13.11 11.64 2.61
C HIS A 196 -12.85 10.36 1.83
N SER A 197 -13.92 9.68 1.45
CA SER A 197 -13.87 8.55 0.53
C SER A 197 -14.85 8.78 -0.62
N GLU A 198 -14.40 8.56 -1.85
CA GLU A 198 -15.21 8.70 -3.06
C GLU A 198 -15.17 7.39 -3.85
N ILE A 199 -16.33 6.99 -4.36
CA ILE A 199 -16.43 5.87 -5.29
C ILE A 199 -16.63 6.45 -6.68
N TRP A 200 -15.71 6.15 -7.58
CA TRP A 200 -15.73 6.61 -8.95
C TRP A 200 -16.00 5.47 -9.92
N SER A 201 -17.02 5.60 -10.77
CA SER A 201 -17.35 4.66 -11.84
C SER A 201 -16.34 4.77 -12.99
N LYS A 202 -15.70 3.64 -13.33
CA LYS A 202 -14.79 3.57 -14.49
C LYS A 202 -15.53 3.74 -15.81
N LYS A 203 -16.76 3.22 -15.89
CA LYS A 203 -17.61 3.27 -17.08
C LYS A 203 -18.14 4.68 -17.33
N GLU A 204 -18.68 5.30 -16.28
CA GLU A 204 -19.34 6.61 -16.40
C GLU A 204 -18.36 7.78 -16.24
N GLN A 205 -17.14 7.50 -15.81
CA GLN A 205 -16.07 8.48 -15.54
C GLN A 205 -16.53 9.61 -14.61
N THR A 206 -17.32 9.26 -13.60
CA THR A 206 -17.87 10.20 -12.64
C THR A 206 -17.92 9.61 -11.23
N ILE A 207 -18.05 10.50 -10.24
CA ILE A 207 -18.24 10.13 -8.84
C ILE A 207 -19.68 9.66 -8.68
N VAL A 208 -19.86 8.42 -8.22
CA VAL A 208 -21.18 7.82 -7.98
C VAL A 208 -21.59 7.85 -6.51
N ALA A 209 -20.62 7.93 -5.60
CA ALA A 209 -20.88 8.08 -4.17
C ALA A 209 -19.76 8.84 -3.47
N ARG A 210 -20.13 9.56 -2.41
CA ARG A 210 -19.22 10.25 -1.50
C ARG A 210 -19.57 9.89 -0.08
N VAL A 211 -18.57 9.47 0.67
CA VAL A 211 -18.68 9.25 2.10
C VAL A 211 -17.92 10.38 2.80
N ARG A 212 -18.65 11.19 3.55
CA ARG A 212 -18.10 12.36 4.26
C ARG A 212 -17.88 12.06 5.70
N GLU A 213 -17.45 10.94 6.12
CA GLU A 213 -17.14 10.77 7.55
C GLU A 213 -16.14 9.67 7.87
N LYS A 214 -15.42 9.98 8.93
CA LYS A 214 -14.61 9.18 9.82
C LYS A 214 -14.41 7.71 9.42
N ASN A 215 -13.24 7.44 8.90
CA ASN A 215 -12.55 6.16 9.01
C ASN A 215 -13.08 4.95 8.22
N GLY A 216 -13.95 5.09 7.22
CA GLY A 216 -14.29 3.95 6.39
C GLY A 216 -15.66 3.99 5.73
N LEU A 217 -16.02 2.87 5.10
CA LEU A 217 -17.30 2.69 4.40
C LEU A 217 -18.35 2.11 5.36
N PRO A 218 -19.56 2.69 5.42
CA PRO A 218 -20.65 2.09 6.19
C PRO A 218 -21.05 0.75 5.58
N PHE A 219 -21.18 -0.25 6.41
CA PHE A 219 -21.59 -1.59 6.03
C PHE A 219 -22.64 -2.11 6.99
N ARG A 220 -23.71 -2.71 6.46
CA ARG A 220 -24.78 -3.27 7.29
C ARG A 220 -24.67 -4.78 7.33
N LEU A 221 -24.52 -5.33 8.54
CA LEU A 221 -24.54 -6.76 8.79
C LEU A 221 -25.94 -7.34 8.56
N SER A 222 -26.04 -8.66 8.42
CA SER A 222 -27.32 -9.38 8.30
C SER A 222 -28.23 -9.21 9.54
N SER A 223 -27.66 -8.93 10.70
CA SER A 223 -28.38 -8.58 11.94
C SER A 223 -29.08 -7.22 11.87
N GLY A 224 -28.73 -6.36 10.89
CA GLY A 224 -29.19 -4.98 10.77
C GLY A 224 -28.25 -3.96 11.42
N LYS A 225 -27.24 -4.39 12.16
CA LYS A 225 -26.23 -3.51 12.76
C LYS A 225 -25.36 -2.87 11.67
N GLU A 226 -25.10 -1.59 11.81
CA GLU A 226 -24.16 -0.86 10.96
C GLU A 226 -22.77 -0.83 11.61
N ILE A 227 -21.76 -1.18 10.82
CA ILE A 227 -20.35 -1.10 11.17
C ILE A 227 -19.61 -0.23 10.14
N THR A 228 -18.42 0.22 10.49
CA THR A 228 -17.57 0.98 9.58
C THR A 228 -16.38 0.12 9.12
N LEU A 229 -16.30 -0.14 7.82
CA LEU A 229 -15.17 -0.87 7.25
C LEU A 229 -14.00 0.08 7.02
N PRO A 230 -12.83 -0.15 7.66
CA PRO A 230 -11.67 0.71 7.50
C PRO A 230 -11.09 0.60 6.09
N THR A 231 -11.23 1.65 5.28
CA THR A 231 -10.79 1.64 3.88
C THR A 231 -9.27 1.47 3.74
N GLU A 232 -8.51 1.96 4.70
CA GLU A 232 -7.05 1.82 4.72
C GLU A 232 -6.55 0.37 4.88
N ARG A 233 -7.43 -0.54 5.32
CA ARG A 233 -7.10 -1.96 5.56
C ARG A 233 -7.72 -2.91 4.55
N LEU A 234 -8.37 -2.39 3.51
CA LEU A 234 -8.96 -3.23 2.46
C LEU A 234 -7.87 -3.96 1.67
N CYS A 235 -7.97 -5.27 1.59
CA CYS A 235 -7.23 -6.09 0.64
C CYS A 235 -8.19 -6.49 -0.49
N ILE A 236 -7.86 -6.13 -1.72
CA ILE A 236 -8.74 -6.35 -2.89
C ILE A 236 -8.06 -7.31 -3.86
N LYS A 237 -8.75 -8.40 -4.16
CA LYS A 237 -8.29 -9.38 -5.17
C LYS A 237 -9.47 -9.71 -6.12
N GLY A 238 -9.45 -9.11 -7.30
CA GLY A 238 -10.55 -9.23 -8.25
C GLY A 238 -11.86 -8.69 -7.69
N LYS A 239 -12.86 -9.54 -7.53
CA LYS A 239 -14.15 -9.20 -6.90
C LYS A 239 -14.20 -9.43 -5.40
N THR A 240 -13.16 -10.01 -4.81
CA THR A 240 -13.12 -10.29 -3.39
C THR A 240 -12.45 -9.14 -2.65
N VAL A 241 -13.10 -8.67 -1.60
CA VAL A 241 -12.60 -7.66 -0.69
C VAL A 241 -12.48 -8.28 0.69
N ILE A 242 -11.29 -8.22 1.28
CA ILE A 242 -11.03 -8.72 2.64
C ILE A 242 -10.76 -7.52 3.54
N VAL A 243 -11.47 -7.46 4.66
CA VAL A 243 -11.38 -6.36 5.62
C VAL A 243 -11.19 -6.93 7.01
N PRO A 244 -10.12 -6.57 7.75
CA PRO A 244 -10.02 -6.84 9.16
C PRO A 244 -10.94 -5.88 9.92
N VAL A 245 -11.85 -6.42 10.72
CA VAL A 245 -12.76 -5.66 11.59
C VAL A 245 -12.46 -6.04 13.03
N PRO A 246 -12.34 -5.07 13.96
CA PRO A 246 -12.17 -5.37 15.38
C PRO A 246 -13.27 -6.32 15.88
N ALA A 247 -12.89 -7.33 16.69
CA ALA A 247 -13.84 -8.33 17.16
C ALA A 247 -14.95 -7.72 18.00
N GLU A 248 -14.63 -6.69 18.78
CA GLU A 248 -15.59 -5.91 19.58
C GLU A 248 -16.73 -5.30 18.75
N GLU A 249 -16.48 -4.97 17.49
CA GLU A 249 -17.52 -4.46 16.59
C GLU A 249 -18.47 -5.55 16.08
N LEU A 250 -18.09 -6.82 16.22
CA LEU A 250 -18.82 -7.99 15.69
C LEU A 250 -19.38 -8.88 16.79
N GLU A 251 -19.10 -8.56 18.06
CA GLU A 251 -19.61 -9.30 19.22
C GLU A 251 -21.14 -9.31 19.24
N GLY A 252 -21.71 -10.50 19.42
CA GLY A 252 -23.15 -10.73 19.37
C GLY A 252 -23.78 -10.84 17.97
N ASP A 253 -23.07 -10.41 16.93
CA ASP A 253 -23.53 -10.50 15.53
C ASP A 253 -22.98 -11.72 14.81
N ILE A 254 -21.80 -12.20 15.23
CA ILE A 254 -21.16 -13.40 14.70
C ILE A 254 -20.97 -14.41 15.83
N ASN A 255 -21.50 -15.61 15.64
CA ASN A 255 -21.41 -16.68 16.64
C ASN A 255 -19.95 -17.03 16.95
N GLY A 256 -19.62 -17.05 18.24
CA GLY A 256 -18.28 -17.42 18.72
C GLY A 256 -17.24 -16.31 18.65
N VAL A 257 -17.65 -15.06 18.32
CA VAL A 257 -16.76 -13.90 18.38
C VAL A 257 -17.03 -13.16 19.71
N THR A 258 -15.95 -12.88 20.43
CA THR A 258 -15.94 -12.08 21.66
C THR A 258 -15.04 -10.85 21.48
N ALA A 259 -15.24 -9.80 22.28
CA ALA A 259 -14.49 -8.55 22.16
C ALA A 259 -12.97 -8.73 22.33
N ASP A 260 -12.55 -9.76 23.07
CA ASP A 260 -11.14 -10.05 23.33
C ASP A 260 -10.45 -10.86 22.22
N ASP A 261 -11.18 -11.26 21.17
CA ASP A 261 -10.62 -11.99 20.04
C ASP A 261 -9.75 -11.10 19.15
N ASN A 262 -8.91 -11.75 18.34
CA ASN A 262 -8.21 -11.06 17.26
C ASN A 262 -9.22 -10.49 16.24
N PRO A 263 -8.82 -9.46 15.46
CA PRO A 263 -9.68 -8.93 14.41
C PRO A 263 -10.21 -10.02 13.48
N VAL A 264 -11.51 -9.96 13.19
CA VAL A 264 -12.19 -10.89 12.28
C VAL A 264 -11.99 -10.43 10.85
N LEU A 265 -11.64 -11.34 9.95
CA LEU A 265 -11.53 -11.05 8.52
C LEU A 265 -12.90 -11.22 7.86
N LEU A 266 -13.53 -10.11 7.48
CA LEU A 266 -14.72 -10.15 6.64
C LEU A 266 -14.30 -10.34 5.19
N VAL A 267 -14.85 -11.36 4.54
CA VAL A 267 -14.65 -11.64 3.12
C VAL A 267 -15.92 -11.27 2.37
N LEU A 268 -15.85 -10.24 1.55
CA LEU A 268 -16.97 -9.68 0.81
C LEU A 268 -16.78 -9.96 -0.68
N GLU A 269 -17.85 -10.39 -1.34
CA GLU A 269 -17.89 -10.56 -2.80
C GLU A 269 -18.65 -9.41 -3.44
N LEU A 270 -17.99 -8.70 -4.35
CA LEU A 270 -18.60 -7.63 -5.15
C LEU A 270 -19.47 -8.24 -6.24
N ARG A 271 -20.73 -7.87 -6.25
CA ARG A 271 -21.73 -8.34 -7.24
C ARG A 271 -21.77 -7.44 -8.47
#